data_d384c4ccfb8bab733cce5d793b221e36
#
_entry.id   d384c4ccfb8bab733cce5d793b221e36
#
_cell.length_a   1.000
_cell.length_b   1.000
_cell.length_c   1.000
_cell.angle_alpha   90.00
_cell.angle_beta   90.00
_cell.angle_gamma   90.00
#
_symmetry.space_group_name_H-M   'P 1'
#
loop_
_entity.id
_entity.type
_entity.pdbx_description
1 polymer ?
#
loop_
_entity_poly.entity_id
_entity_poly.type
_entity_poly.pdbx_seq_one_letter_code
_entity_poly.pdbx_strand_id
1 'polypeptide(L)'
;HLLHAETFFRGIPMVRWKNRDQAQPELRIVLIDTIGLLAGLYRGADIAYVGAGFTTGVHNTMEPASMGLPVFFGPRYDNALEAKEMIELGCAFSIDSTENFESRFLPLLQNPELTRKLGAQAQQFIESQAHASEQCLPLILGNL
;
A
#
# COMPACT_ATOMS: atom_id res chain seq x y z
N HIS A 1 -3.67 -1.67 -19.95
CA HIS A 1 -3.43 -2.29 -18.64
C HIS A 1 -4.62 -3.12 -18.13
N LEU A 2 -5.89 -2.59 -18.17
CA LEU A 2 -7.07 -3.32 -17.69
C LEU A 2 -7.32 -4.64 -18.44
N LEU A 3 -7.26 -4.62 -19.78
CA LEU A 3 -7.40 -5.83 -20.60
C LEU A 3 -6.33 -6.88 -20.30
N HIS A 4 -5.11 -6.44 -19.98
CA HIS A 4 -4.04 -7.34 -19.59
C HIS A 4 -4.33 -8.01 -18.23
N ALA A 5 -4.81 -7.26 -17.26
CA ALA A 5 -5.21 -7.79 -15.96
C ALA A 5 -6.37 -8.80 -16.10
N GLU A 6 -7.39 -8.48 -16.91
CA GLU A 6 -8.52 -9.41 -17.18
C GLU A 6 -8.05 -10.72 -17.83
N THR A 7 -7.05 -10.63 -18.72
CA THR A 7 -6.48 -11.83 -19.35
C THR A 7 -5.68 -12.66 -18.37
N PHE A 8 -4.87 -12.00 -17.52
CA PHE A 8 -4.01 -12.64 -16.54
C PHE A 8 -4.82 -13.38 -15.47
N PHE A 9 -5.89 -12.77 -14.98
CA PHE A 9 -6.76 -13.34 -13.95
C PHE A 9 -7.95 -14.13 -14.50
N ARG A 10 -7.88 -14.57 -15.77
CA ARG A 10 -8.95 -15.37 -16.38
C ARG A 10 -9.28 -16.60 -15.54
N GLY A 11 -10.56 -16.78 -15.23
CA GLY A 11 -11.06 -17.91 -14.42
C GLY A 11 -11.17 -17.61 -12.92
N ILE A 12 -10.70 -16.45 -12.47
CA ILE A 12 -10.94 -15.97 -11.09
C ILE A 12 -12.15 -15.01 -11.13
N PRO A 13 -13.15 -15.18 -10.24
CA PRO A 13 -14.31 -14.29 -10.17
C PRO A 13 -13.89 -12.83 -9.98
N MET A 14 -14.17 -12.01 -10.98
CA MET A 14 -13.71 -10.62 -11.06
C MET A 14 -14.79 -9.70 -11.60
N VAL A 15 -14.82 -8.46 -11.12
CA VAL A 15 -15.71 -7.41 -11.62
C VAL A 15 -14.95 -6.10 -11.79
N ARG A 16 -15.32 -5.28 -12.77
CA ARG A 16 -14.89 -3.87 -12.84
C ARG A 16 -15.72 -3.03 -11.87
N TRP A 17 -15.12 -2.06 -11.25
CA TRP A 17 -15.80 -1.16 -10.30
C TRP A 17 -17.07 -0.52 -10.89
N LYS A 18 -17.05 -0.14 -12.15
CA LYS A 18 -18.22 0.42 -12.86
C LYS A 18 -19.41 -0.54 -12.91
N ASN A 19 -19.14 -1.84 -12.84
CA ASN A 19 -20.14 -2.90 -12.90
C ASN A 19 -20.30 -3.63 -11.56
N ARG A 20 -19.90 -3.02 -10.44
CA ARG A 20 -19.89 -3.65 -9.11
C ARG A 20 -21.26 -4.14 -8.64
N ASP A 21 -22.32 -3.54 -9.14
CA ASP A 21 -23.71 -3.97 -8.84
C ASP A 21 -24.01 -5.39 -9.39
N GLN A 22 -23.17 -5.90 -10.30
CA GLN A 22 -23.23 -7.25 -10.86
C GLN A 22 -22.31 -8.23 -10.12
N ALA A 23 -21.71 -7.82 -8.99
CA ALA A 23 -20.81 -8.66 -8.19
C ALA A 23 -21.56 -9.88 -7.65
N GLN A 24 -20.92 -11.04 -7.77
CA GLN A 24 -21.42 -12.31 -7.23
C GLN A 24 -20.79 -12.57 -5.85
N PRO A 25 -21.42 -13.39 -4.98
CA PRO A 25 -20.87 -13.69 -3.64
C PRO A 25 -19.45 -14.26 -3.65
N GLU A 26 -19.06 -14.95 -4.72
CA GLU A 26 -17.74 -15.56 -4.89
C GLU A 26 -16.67 -14.60 -5.40
N LEU A 27 -17.00 -13.31 -5.55
CA LEU A 27 -16.08 -12.30 -6.06
C LEU A 27 -14.74 -12.32 -5.30
N ARG A 28 -13.64 -12.31 -6.06
CA ARG A 28 -12.27 -12.32 -5.54
C ARG A 28 -11.49 -11.08 -5.93
N ILE A 29 -11.80 -10.50 -7.09
CA ILE A 29 -11.05 -9.38 -7.65
C ILE A 29 -12.01 -8.27 -8.05
N VAL A 30 -11.71 -7.05 -7.63
CA VAL A 30 -12.34 -5.83 -8.13
C VAL A 30 -11.30 -5.03 -8.89
N LEU A 31 -11.50 -4.84 -10.19
CA LEU A 31 -10.67 -3.95 -11.00
C LEU A 31 -11.20 -2.52 -10.89
N ILE A 32 -10.39 -1.64 -10.33
CA ILE A 32 -10.73 -0.22 -10.23
C ILE A 32 -10.41 0.46 -11.55
N ASP A 33 -11.44 0.76 -12.32
CA ASP A 33 -11.39 1.42 -13.62
C ASP A 33 -11.86 2.89 -13.56
N THR A 34 -11.70 3.52 -12.41
CA THR A 34 -12.11 4.89 -12.08
C THR A 34 -11.00 5.60 -11.31
N ILE A 35 -10.89 6.91 -11.46
CA ILE A 35 -9.93 7.75 -10.73
C ILE A 35 -10.59 8.28 -9.44
N GLY A 36 -9.79 8.53 -8.40
CA GLY A 36 -10.21 9.23 -7.17
C GLY A 36 -10.78 8.33 -6.07
N LEU A 37 -10.78 7.00 -6.24
CA LEU A 37 -11.32 6.06 -5.25
C LEU A 37 -10.27 5.49 -4.30
N LEU A 38 -8.98 5.57 -4.63
CA LEU A 38 -7.92 4.82 -3.97
C LEU A 38 -7.86 5.08 -2.46
N ALA A 39 -7.86 6.33 -2.04
CA ALA A 39 -7.85 6.70 -0.63
C ALA A 39 -9.06 6.14 0.15
N GLY A 40 -10.23 6.08 -0.49
CA GLY A 40 -11.43 5.47 0.11
C GLY A 40 -11.31 3.95 0.25
N LEU A 41 -10.66 3.30 -0.71
CA LEU A 41 -10.46 1.84 -0.71
C LEU A 41 -9.48 1.39 0.37
N TYR A 42 -8.45 2.17 0.66
CA TYR A 42 -7.51 1.84 1.74
C TYR A 42 -8.18 1.68 3.11
N ARG A 43 -9.28 2.40 3.38
CA ARG A 43 -10.01 2.27 4.65
C ARG A 43 -10.66 0.89 4.86
N GLY A 44 -10.86 0.15 3.81
CA GLY A 44 -11.42 -1.21 3.84
C GLY A 44 -10.40 -2.30 3.54
N ALA A 45 -9.12 -1.96 3.47
CA ALA A 45 -8.04 -2.89 3.20
C ALA A 45 -7.33 -3.30 4.50
N ASP A 46 -6.68 -4.46 4.47
CA ASP A 46 -5.85 -4.96 5.57
C ASP A 46 -4.35 -4.84 5.23
N ILE A 47 -3.99 -4.92 3.96
CA ILE A 47 -2.61 -4.89 3.46
C ILE A 47 -2.60 -4.13 2.13
N ALA A 48 -1.55 -3.37 1.87
CA ALA A 48 -1.35 -2.69 0.59
C ALA A 48 -0.11 -3.21 -0.15
N TYR A 49 -0.24 -3.34 -1.48
CA TYR A 49 0.91 -3.50 -2.38
C TYR A 49 1.03 -2.29 -3.30
N VAL A 50 2.17 -1.60 -3.24
CA VAL A 50 2.44 -0.41 -4.06
C VAL A 50 3.27 -0.81 -5.28
N GLY A 51 2.76 -0.51 -6.46
CA GLY A 51 3.36 -0.87 -7.73
C GLY A 51 4.63 -0.08 -8.09
N ALA A 52 5.14 -0.36 -9.29
CA ALA A 52 6.32 0.22 -9.93
C ALA A 52 7.68 -0.13 -9.30
N GLY A 53 7.74 -0.73 -8.12
CA GLY A 53 8.99 -1.11 -7.47
C GLY A 53 9.86 -2.14 -8.22
N PHE A 54 9.36 -2.76 -9.27
CA PHE A 54 10.15 -3.62 -10.18
C PHE A 54 10.61 -2.91 -11.46
N THR A 55 10.19 -1.66 -11.68
CA THR A 55 10.46 -0.93 -12.93
C THR A 55 11.11 0.43 -12.68
N THR A 56 10.32 1.46 -12.45
CA THR A 56 10.75 2.86 -12.38
C THR A 56 11.06 3.36 -10.97
N GLY A 57 10.81 2.56 -9.97
CA GLY A 57 10.84 2.92 -8.55
C GLY A 57 9.45 2.96 -7.95
N VAL A 58 9.34 2.70 -6.64
CA VAL A 58 8.07 2.62 -5.92
C VAL A 58 7.29 3.94 -6.03
N HIS A 59 5.96 3.82 -6.14
CA HIS A 59 5.07 4.97 -6.03
C HIS A 59 4.85 5.37 -4.56
N ASN A 60 3.82 6.17 -4.29
CA ASN A 60 3.53 6.68 -2.96
C ASN A 60 3.22 5.57 -1.95
N THR A 61 4.13 5.33 -1.02
CA THR A 61 3.99 4.37 0.10
C THR A 61 3.35 5.00 1.33
N MET A 62 3.40 6.33 1.44
CA MET A 62 2.89 7.06 2.60
C MET A 62 1.37 7.01 2.70
N GLU A 63 0.67 7.02 1.57
CA GLU A 63 -0.79 7.04 1.55
C GLU A 63 -1.40 5.79 2.20
N PRO A 64 -1.05 4.54 1.79
CA PRO A 64 -1.54 3.36 2.49
C PRO A 64 -1.03 3.25 3.93
N ALA A 65 0.21 3.65 4.21
CA ALA A 65 0.78 3.65 5.55
C ALA A 65 0.00 4.58 6.50
N SER A 66 -0.37 5.78 6.05
CA SER A 66 -1.19 6.72 6.83
C SER A 66 -2.58 6.19 7.16
N MET A 67 -3.08 5.23 6.38
CA MET A 67 -4.36 4.54 6.62
C MET A 67 -4.22 3.29 7.51
N GLY A 68 -3.04 3.06 8.09
CA GLY A 68 -2.80 1.96 9.01
C GLY A 68 -2.60 0.61 8.32
N LEU A 69 -2.04 0.59 7.12
CA LEU A 69 -1.78 -0.64 6.38
C LEU A 69 -0.28 -0.97 6.37
N PRO A 70 0.11 -2.23 6.64
CA PRO A 70 1.43 -2.69 6.27
C PRO A 70 1.58 -2.67 4.75
N VAL A 71 2.75 -2.21 4.26
CA VAL A 71 2.96 -1.89 2.85
C VAL A 71 3.98 -2.82 2.23
N PHE A 72 3.63 -3.44 1.11
CA PHE A 72 4.52 -4.24 0.27
C PHE A 72 4.87 -3.50 -1.02
N PHE A 73 6.09 -3.66 -1.50
CA PHE A 73 6.55 -3.11 -2.78
C PHE A 73 7.77 -3.87 -3.33
N GLY A 74 8.12 -3.63 -4.59
CA GLY A 74 9.29 -4.24 -5.23
C GLY A 74 10.61 -3.63 -4.76
N PRO A 75 11.78 -4.17 -5.22
CA PRO A 75 13.10 -3.87 -4.66
C PRO A 75 13.64 -2.47 -5.02
N ARG A 76 13.03 -1.75 -5.96
CA ARG A 76 13.45 -0.39 -6.34
C ARG A 76 12.67 0.65 -5.55
N TYR A 77 13.18 1.01 -4.38
CA TYR A 77 12.59 2.01 -3.48
C TYR A 77 13.59 3.09 -3.02
N ASP A 78 14.72 3.22 -3.73
CA ASP A 78 15.76 4.21 -3.40
C ASP A 78 15.28 5.66 -3.50
N ASN A 79 14.23 5.89 -4.28
CA ASN A 79 13.55 7.17 -4.45
C ASN A 79 12.60 7.54 -3.31
N ALA A 80 12.40 6.65 -2.32
CA ALA A 80 11.45 6.81 -1.23
C ALA A 80 12.14 6.59 0.13
N LEU A 81 12.52 7.68 0.78
CA LEU A 81 13.20 7.61 2.09
C LEU A 81 12.30 6.97 3.15
N GLU A 82 11.03 7.34 3.15
CA GLU A 82 10.02 6.80 4.07
C GLU A 82 9.86 5.28 3.93
N ALA A 83 10.04 4.74 2.72
CA ALA A 83 9.98 3.30 2.50
C ALA A 83 11.14 2.56 3.19
N LYS A 84 12.34 3.16 3.19
CA LYS A 84 13.52 2.62 3.90
C LYS A 84 13.28 2.58 5.40
N GLU A 85 12.81 3.70 5.96
CA GLU A 85 12.55 3.83 7.39
C GLU A 85 11.43 2.87 7.86
N MET A 86 10.36 2.71 7.07
CA MET A 86 9.30 1.75 7.36
C MET A 86 9.77 0.28 7.30
N ILE A 87 10.75 -0.06 6.43
CA ILE A 87 11.37 -1.39 6.42
C ILE A 87 12.14 -1.61 7.73
N GLU A 88 12.94 -0.64 8.17
CA GLU A 88 13.70 -0.73 9.42
C GLU A 88 12.79 -0.88 10.63
N LEU A 89 11.63 -0.22 10.62
CA LEU A 89 10.58 -0.38 11.63
C LEU A 89 9.81 -1.70 11.52
N GLY A 90 9.96 -2.44 10.42
CA GLY A 90 9.29 -3.72 10.20
C GLY A 90 7.81 -3.61 9.82
N CYS A 91 7.33 -2.45 9.44
CA CYS A 91 5.95 -2.21 9.01
C CYS A 91 5.78 -2.09 7.48
N ALA A 92 6.89 -2.14 6.73
CA ALA A 92 6.89 -2.28 5.27
C ALA A 92 7.85 -3.37 4.81
N PHE A 93 7.63 -3.91 3.62
CA PHE A 93 8.30 -5.08 3.10
C PHE A 93 8.69 -4.89 1.64
N SER A 94 10.01 -4.85 1.37
CA SER A 94 10.52 -4.99 0.02
C SER A 94 10.53 -6.45 -0.37
N ILE A 95 10.02 -6.76 -1.57
CA ILE A 95 9.94 -8.11 -2.12
C ILE A 95 10.66 -8.17 -3.47
N ASP A 96 11.39 -9.24 -3.72
CA ASP A 96 12.19 -9.48 -4.92
C ASP A 96 11.80 -10.78 -5.65
N SER A 97 11.11 -11.68 -4.98
CA SER A 97 10.70 -12.99 -5.49
C SER A 97 9.34 -13.41 -4.93
N THR A 98 8.74 -14.43 -5.54
CA THR A 98 7.49 -15.03 -5.07
C THR A 98 7.69 -15.65 -3.69
N GLU A 99 8.78 -16.38 -3.48
CA GLU A 99 9.11 -17.04 -2.21
C GLU A 99 9.30 -16.01 -1.09
N ASN A 100 9.96 -14.89 -1.39
CA ASN A 100 10.13 -13.78 -0.45
C ASN A 100 8.76 -13.14 -0.12
N PHE A 101 7.92 -12.93 -1.13
CA PHE A 101 6.56 -12.42 -0.93
C PHE A 101 5.73 -13.36 -0.04
N GLU A 102 5.65 -14.64 -0.38
CA GLU A 102 4.87 -15.61 0.37
C GLU A 102 5.32 -15.71 1.82
N SER A 103 6.63 -15.76 2.08
CA SER A 103 7.19 -15.87 3.43
C SER A 103 6.82 -14.70 4.34
N ARG A 104 6.61 -13.51 3.79
CA ARG A 104 6.25 -12.29 4.52
C ARG A 104 4.74 -12.04 4.56
N PHE A 105 4.04 -12.39 3.49
CA PHE A 105 2.62 -12.10 3.31
C PHE A 105 1.71 -13.10 4.03
N LEU A 106 2.02 -14.42 3.94
CA LEU A 106 1.21 -15.46 4.56
C LEU A 106 1.05 -15.31 6.08
N PRO A 107 2.10 -14.98 6.86
CA PRO A 107 1.94 -14.72 8.29
C PRO A 107 0.94 -13.58 8.60
N LEU A 108 0.89 -12.55 7.76
CA LEU A 108 -0.05 -11.45 7.95
C LEU A 108 -1.48 -11.89 7.65
N LEU A 109 -1.71 -12.67 6.59
CA LEU A 109 -3.03 -13.23 6.30
C LEU A 109 -3.55 -14.15 7.41
N GLN A 110 -2.66 -14.91 8.04
CA GLN A 110 -2.99 -15.87 9.08
C GLN A 110 -3.15 -15.24 10.47
N ASN A 111 -2.62 -14.04 10.67
CA ASN A 111 -2.65 -13.35 11.95
C ASN A 111 -3.12 -11.89 11.81
N PRO A 112 -4.45 -11.65 11.85
CA PRO A 112 -5.01 -10.30 11.74
C PRO A 112 -4.56 -9.34 12.84
N GLU A 113 -4.17 -9.85 14.02
CA GLU A 113 -3.65 -9.02 15.10
C GLU A 113 -2.26 -8.48 14.77
N LEU A 114 -1.39 -9.32 14.22
CA LEU A 114 -0.08 -8.91 13.72
C LEU A 114 -0.24 -7.86 12.60
N THR A 115 -1.14 -8.09 11.66
CA THR A 115 -1.40 -7.16 10.55
C THR A 115 -1.83 -5.80 11.06
N ARG A 116 -2.78 -5.75 12.00
CA ARG A 116 -3.20 -4.49 12.63
C ARG A 116 -2.09 -3.80 13.41
N LYS A 117 -1.26 -4.57 14.13
CA LYS A 117 -0.11 -4.04 14.87
C LYS A 117 0.88 -3.34 13.91
N LEU A 118 1.25 -4.00 12.82
CA LEU A 118 2.19 -3.44 11.84
C LEU A 118 1.59 -2.24 11.11
N GLY A 119 0.30 -2.29 10.79
CA GLY A 119 -0.42 -1.14 10.22
C GLY A 119 -0.41 0.07 11.16
N ALA A 120 -0.66 -0.14 12.45
CA ALA A 120 -0.60 0.93 13.45
C ALA A 120 0.82 1.53 13.56
N GLN A 121 1.86 0.72 13.45
CA GLN A 121 3.26 1.21 13.40
C GLN A 121 3.52 2.07 12.17
N ALA A 122 3.01 1.66 10.99
CA ALA A 122 3.13 2.43 9.77
C ALA A 122 2.42 3.78 9.89
N GLN A 123 1.20 3.79 10.41
CA GLN A 123 0.44 5.02 10.64
C GLN A 123 1.16 5.96 11.62
N GLN A 124 1.60 5.44 12.76
CA GLN A 124 2.32 6.23 13.77
C GLN A 124 3.60 6.84 13.20
N PHE A 125 4.34 6.09 12.35
CA PHE A 125 5.51 6.61 11.66
C PHE A 125 5.13 7.82 10.78
N ILE A 126 4.11 7.70 9.94
CA ILE A 126 3.68 8.80 9.06
C ILE A 126 3.19 10.01 9.87
N GLU A 127 2.43 9.79 10.94
CA GLU A 127 1.98 10.87 11.83
C GLU A 127 3.17 11.61 12.46
N SER A 128 4.23 10.90 12.86
CA SER A 128 5.45 11.52 13.38
C SER A 128 6.18 12.41 12.36
N GLN A 129 6.14 12.02 11.07
CA GLN A 129 6.72 12.82 9.97
C GLN A 129 5.91 14.10 9.67
N ALA A 130 4.61 14.10 9.89
CA ALA A 130 3.76 15.28 9.68
C ALA A 130 4.17 16.47 10.55
N HIS A 131 4.70 16.21 11.76
CA HIS A 131 5.22 17.27 12.63
C HIS A 131 6.49 17.96 12.10
N ALA A 132 7.23 17.34 11.17
CA ALA A 132 8.38 17.97 10.54
C ALA A 132 7.97 19.25 9.76
N SER A 133 6.78 19.27 9.16
CA SER A 133 6.24 20.45 8.46
C SER A 133 5.97 21.61 9.43
N GLU A 134 5.50 21.33 10.64
CA GLU A 134 5.26 22.33 11.68
C GLU A 134 6.58 22.90 12.21
N GLN A 135 7.64 22.11 12.26
CA GLN A 135 8.98 22.56 12.67
C GLN A 135 9.63 23.48 11.63
N CYS A 136 9.34 23.28 10.34
CA CYS A 136 9.84 24.13 9.26
C CYS A 136 9.14 25.51 9.20
N LEU A 137 7.89 25.61 9.63
CA LEU A 137 7.10 26.84 9.54
C LEU A 137 7.73 28.05 10.25
N PRO A 138 8.23 27.94 11.49
CA PRO A 138 8.93 29.02 12.18
C PRO A 138 10.22 29.47 11.47
N LEU A 139 10.94 28.54 10.83
CA LEU A 139 12.16 28.83 10.09
C LEU A 139 11.90 29.64 8.83
N ILE A 140 10.74 29.41 8.19
CA ILE A 140 10.32 30.14 7.00
C ILE A 140 9.79 31.52 7.39
N LEU A 141 8.96 31.60 8.43
CA LEU A 141 8.33 32.84 8.88
C LEU A 141 9.29 33.75 9.69
N GLY A 142 10.31 33.19 10.33
CA GLY A 142 11.31 33.93 11.09
C GLY A 142 12.32 34.68 10.24
N ASN A 143 12.31 34.51 8.91
CA ASN A 143 13.15 35.21 7.93
C ASN A 143 12.36 36.23 7.09
N LEU A 144 11.13 36.55 7.44
CA LEU A 144 10.30 37.62 6.90
C LEU A 144 10.22 38.79 7.88
#